data_cd928c778a8ee89efaa3af0cb14ec673
#
_entry.id   cd928c778a8ee89efaa3af0cb14ec673
#
_cell.length_a   1.000
_cell.length_b   1.000
_cell.length_c   1.000
_cell.angle_alpha   90.00
_cell.angle_beta   90.00
_cell.angle_gamma   90.00
#
_symmetry.space_group_name_H-M   'P 1'
#
loop_
_entity.id
_entity.type
_entity.pdbx_description
1 polymer ?
#
loop_
_entity_poly.entity_id
_entity_poly.type
_entity_poly.pdbx_seq_one_letter_code
_entity_poly.pdbx_strand_id
1 'polypeptide(L)'
;MRALLLVSLLLMSCITHAQTPEATVRDFYHFYLTDFVADNHENPLNSAKMQQYVAKETLTRLKTIQDIEEQEIVDADYFTYCQDYAAEWIPALDVGTARDDAGGKVLDVWLGIQDGKKLKLRDYLRQEDGNWKIYRVVDVSNGFEQNIFDDNAISAARAHAATLSQH
;
A
#
# COMPACT_ATOMS: atom_id res chain seq x y z
N MET A 1 29.98 -54.72 22.95
CA MET A 1 30.21 -53.66 21.96
C MET A 1 28.87 -52.95 21.67
N ARG A 2 28.66 -51.75 22.20
CA ARG A 2 27.45 -50.94 21.98
C ARG A 2 27.79 -49.85 20.99
N ALA A 3 27.22 -49.93 19.80
CA ALA A 3 27.36 -48.91 18.79
C ALA A 3 26.40 -47.74 19.10
N LEU A 4 26.95 -46.56 19.41
CA LEU A 4 26.22 -45.30 19.52
C LEU A 4 26.01 -44.75 18.13
N LEU A 5 24.74 -44.75 17.65
CA LEU A 5 24.33 -44.07 16.45
C LEU A 5 24.07 -42.59 16.82
N LEU A 6 24.99 -41.71 16.44
CA LEU A 6 24.81 -40.27 16.47
C LEU A 6 23.95 -39.86 15.27
N VAL A 7 22.66 -39.58 15.51
CA VAL A 7 21.79 -38.93 14.54
C VAL A 7 22.05 -37.41 14.58
N SER A 8 22.80 -36.93 13.63
CA SER A 8 23.03 -35.48 13.41
C SER A 8 21.78 -34.90 12.73
N LEU A 9 20.94 -34.22 13.52
CA LEU A 9 19.79 -33.49 13.01
C LEU A 9 20.28 -32.16 12.38
N LEU A 10 20.44 -32.14 11.06
CA LEU A 10 20.71 -30.91 10.31
C LEU A 10 19.43 -30.04 10.35
N LEU A 11 19.41 -29.06 11.24
CA LEU A 11 18.44 -27.95 11.18
C LEU A 11 18.78 -27.08 9.97
N MET A 12 18.13 -27.34 8.85
CA MET A 12 18.10 -26.42 7.72
C MET A 12 17.30 -25.18 8.15
N SER A 13 18.01 -24.16 8.67
CA SER A 13 17.44 -22.82 8.84
C SER A 13 17.11 -22.28 7.47
N CYS A 14 15.82 -22.30 7.08
CA CYS A 14 15.33 -21.52 5.95
C CYS A 14 15.51 -20.05 6.30
N ILE A 15 16.59 -19.44 5.81
CA ILE A 15 16.76 -17.97 5.82
C ILE A 15 15.75 -17.44 4.81
N THR A 16 14.54 -17.15 5.27
CA THR A 16 13.62 -16.31 4.49
C THR A 16 14.24 -14.92 4.42
N HIS A 17 14.83 -14.60 3.28
CA HIS A 17 15.31 -13.24 3.03
C HIS A 17 14.09 -12.33 3.03
N ALA A 18 13.96 -11.47 4.03
CA ALA A 18 12.94 -10.43 4.04
C ALA A 18 13.11 -9.57 2.77
N GLN A 19 12.02 -9.36 2.06
CA GLN A 19 12.01 -8.55 0.83
C GLN A 19 12.51 -7.13 1.15
N THR A 20 13.27 -6.51 0.24
CA THR A 20 13.71 -5.13 0.45
C THR A 20 12.53 -4.15 0.33
N PRO A 21 12.61 -2.94 0.91
CA PRO A 21 11.56 -1.93 0.75
C PRO A 21 11.25 -1.62 -0.72
N GLU A 22 12.30 -1.49 -1.55
CA GLU A 22 12.16 -1.22 -2.99
C GLU A 22 11.46 -2.36 -3.73
N ALA A 23 11.80 -3.60 -3.41
CA ALA A 23 11.16 -4.77 -4.00
C ALA A 23 9.69 -4.85 -3.56
N THR A 24 9.41 -4.60 -2.28
CA THR A 24 8.03 -4.58 -1.75
C THR A 24 7.16 -3.57 -2.50
N VAL A 25 7.65 -2.34 -2.69
CA VAL A 25 6.90 -1.28 -3.39
C VAL A 25 6.74 -1.59 -4.87
N ARG A 26 7.81 -2.07 -5.55
CA ARG A 26 7.73 -2.46 -6.96
C ARG A 26 6.72 -3.57 -7.20
N ASP A 27 6.76 -4.61 -6.39
CA ASP A 27 5.85 -5.74 -6.51
C ASP A 27 4.41 -5.37 -6.16
N PHE A 28 4.22 -4.45 -5.19
CA PHE A 28 2.92 -3.88 -4.86
C PHE A 28 2.31 -3.16 -6.05
N TYR A 29 2.99 -2.16 -6.61
CA TYR A 29 2.43 -1.40 -7.74
C TYR A 29 2.25 -2.24 -8.99
N HIS A 30 3.17 -3.17 -9.26
CA HIS A 30 3.00 -4.09 -10.38
C HIS A 30 1.74 -4.94 -10.21
N PHE A 31 1.52 -5.52 -9.04
CA PHE A 31 0.29 -6.24 -8.73
C PHE A 31 -0.93 -5.32 -8.82
N TYR A 32 -0.89 -4.17 -8.15
CA TYR A 32 -2.03 -3.29 -8.01
C TYR A 32 -2.53 -2.75 -9.36
N LEU A 33 -1.62 -2.24 -10.18
CA LEU A 33 -1.95 -1.75 -11.52
C LEU A 33 -2.41 -2.88 -12.46
N THR A 34 -1.82 -4.08 -12.35
CA THR A 34 -2.23 -5.24 -13.17
C THR A 34 -3.64 -5.70 -12.81
N ASP A 35 -3.95 -5.77 -11.52
CA ASP A 35 -5.27 -6.21 -11.03
C ASP A 35 -6.37 -5.24 -11.44
N PHE A 36 -6.07 -3.95 -11.37
CA PHE A 36 -6.99 -2.89 -11.80
C PHE A 36 -7.27 -2.94 -13.32
N VAL A 37 -6.23 -3.06 -14.14
CA VAL A 37 -6.39 -3.16 -15.61
C VAL A 37 -7.16 -4.41 -16.03
N ALA A 38 -7.10 -5.48 -15.22
CA ALA A 38 -7.83 -6.73 -15.46
C ALA A 38 -9.34 -6.63 -15.14
N ASP A 39 -9.83 -5.46 -14.69
CA ASP A 39 -11.24 -5.20 -14.35
C ASP A 39 -11.80 -6.21 -13.32
N ASN A 40 -10.98 -6.52 -12.32
CA ASN A 40 -11.40 -7.34 -11.20
C ASN A 40 -12.35 -6.53 -10.31
N HIS A 41 -13.64 -6.90 -10.32
CA HIS A 41 -14.69 -6.19 -9.58
C HIS A 41 -14.68 -6.45 -8.05
N GLU A 42 -13.75 -7.26 -7.54
CA GLU A 42 -13.60 -7.45 -6.09
C GLU A 42 -12.93 -6.22 -5.47
N ASN A 43 -13.46 -5.76 -4.34
CA ASN A 43 -12.83 -4.67 -3.60
C ASN A 43 -11.39 -5.07 -3.20
N PRO A 44 -10.37 -4.43 -3.80
CA PRO A 44 -8.96 -4.84 -3.62
C PRO A 44 -8.54 -4.81 -2.15
N LEU A 45 -9.14 -3.92 -1.32
CA LEU A 45 -8.80 -3.80 0.11
C LEU A 45 -9.08 -5.08 0.91
N ASN A 46 -9.89 -6.01 0.40
CA ASN A 46 -10.19 -7.28 1.05
C ASN A 46 -9.24 -8.41 0.65
N SER A 47 -8.42 -8.22 -0.38
CA SER A 47 -7.58 -9.28 -0.91
C SER A 47 -6.42 -9.63 0.05
N ALA A 48 -6.06 -10.93 0.10
CA ALA A 48 -4.87 -11.38 0.82
C ALA A 48 -3.58 -10.76 0.26
N LYS A 49 -3.60 -10.40 -1.02
CA LYS A 49 -2.48 -9.78 -1.70
C LYS A 49 -2.24 -8.36 -1.19
N MET A 50 -3.30 -7.58 -0.96
CA MET A 50 -3.17 -6.26 -0.31
C MET A 50 -2.55 -6.38 1.09
N GLN A 51 -2.99 -7.36 1.87
CA GLN A 51 -2.43 -7.62 3.21
C GLN A 51 -0.95 -8.00 3.18
N GLN A 52 -0.46 -8.53 2.07
CA GLN A 52 0.97 -8.83 1.89
C GLN A 52 1.82 -7.57 1.84
N TYR A 53 1.33 -6.47 1.25
CA TYR A 53 2.11 -5.26 0.95
C TYR A 53 1.73 -4.06 1.79
N VAL A 54 0.50 -3.97 2.26
CA VAL A 54 -0.03 -2.79 2.95
C VAL A 54 -0.21 -3.05 4.43
N ALA A 55 0.10 -2.05 5.24
CA ALA A 55 -0.03 -2.10 6.68
C ALA A 55 -1.49 -2.33 7.12
N LYS A 56 -1.68 -3.17 8.13
CA LYS A 56 -3.01 -3.55 8.61
C LYS A 56 -3.86 -2.35 9.02
N GLU A 57 -3.25 -1.38 9.68
CA GLU A 57 -3.94 -0.15 10.08
C GLU A 57 -4.42 0.65 8.87
N THR A 58 -3.58 0.82 7.85
CA THR A 58 -3.92 1.52 6.60
C THR A 58 -5.13 0.87 5.91
N LEU A 59 -5.12 -0.45 5.76
CA LEU A 59 -6.27 -1.18 5.19
C LEU A 59 -7.54 -1.01 6.02
N THR A 60 -7.41 -1.03 7.35
CA THR A 60 -8.56 -0.85 8.25
C THR A 60 -9.15 0.54 8.11
N ARG A 61 -8.31 1.58 8.06
CA ARG A 61 -8.74 2.97 7.89
C ARG A 61 -9.40 3.21 6.54
N LEU A 62 -8.79 2.73 5.47
CA LEU A 62 -9.38 2.83 4.12
C LEU A 62 -10.77 2.18 4.04
N LYS A 63 -10.94 0.97 4.59
CA LYS A 63 -12.26 0.31 4.67
C LYS A 63 -13.26 1.14 5.47
N THR A 64 -12.82 1.63 6.62
CA THR A 64 -13.67 2.46 7.49
C THR A 64 -14.13 3.75 6.80
N ILE A 65 -13.25 4.39 6.01
CA ILE A 65 -13.57 5.60 5.26
C ILE A 65 -14.49 5.29 4.09
N GLN A 66 -14.22 4.21 3.35
CA GLN A 66 -15.04 3.78 2.22
C GLN A 66 -16.52 3.51 2.62
N ASP A 67 -16.76 3.09 3.85
CA ASP A 67 -18.10 2.85 4.38
C ASP A 67 -18.86 4.14 4.79
N ILE A 68 -18.24 5.32 4.70
CA ILE A 68 -18.86 6.61 5.02
C ILE A 68 -19.48 7.20 3.75
N GLU A 69 -20.78 7.40 3.77
CA GLU A 69 -21.53 8.00 2.66
C GLU A 69 -21.05 9.45 2.38
N GLU A 70 -20.81 9.77 1.11
CA GLU A 70 -20.35 11.09 0.65
C GLU A 70 -19.08 11.62 1.34
N GLN A 71 -18.17 10.71 1.73
CA GLN A 71 -16.90 11.12 2.29
C GLN A 71 -15.99 11.80 1.24
N GLU A 72 -15.22 12.80 1.67
CA GLU A 72 -14.26 13.54 0.85
C GLU A 72 -12.80 13.37 1.34
N ILE A 73 -12.52 12.37 2.19
CA ILE A 73 -11.18 12.12 2.75
C ILE A 73 -10.28 11.42 1.72
N VAL A 74 -10.91 10.51 0.95
CA VAL A 74 -10.28 9.78 -0.15
C VAL A 74 -11.13 10.03 -1.40
N ASP A 75 -10.67 10.98 -2.25
CA ASP A 75 -11.39 11.45 -3.42
C ASP A 75 -10.91 10.81 -4.73
N ALA A 76 -9.73 10.23 -4.71
CA ALA A 76 -9.16 9.40 -5.76
C ALA A 76 -8.60 8.11 -5.14
N ASP A 77 -8.09 7.20 -5.98
CA ASP A 77 -7.41 6.01 -5.46
C ASP A 77 -6.27 6.40 -4.50
N TYR A 78 -6.24 5.80 -3.30
CA TYR A 78 -5.30 6.15 -2.25
C TYR A 78 -3.84 5.88 -2.60
N PHE A 79 -3.57 4.84 -3.39
CA PHE A 79 -2.21 4.42 -3.69
C PHE A 79 -1.64 5.05 -4.96
N THR A 80 -2.50 5.51 -5.86
CA THR A 80 -2.07 6.07 -7.14
C THR A 80 -2.44 7.53 -7.32
N TYR A 81 -3.35 8.07 -6.51
CA TYR A 81 -3.90 9.43 -6.62
C TYR A 81 -4.52 9.71 -7.99
N CYS A 82 -4.99 8.65 -8.67
CA CYS A 82 -5.59 8.72 -9.99
C CYS A 82 -6.95 8.05 -9.98
N GLN A 83 -7.83 8.46 -10.88
CA GLN A 83 -9.14 7.83 -11.06
C GLN A 83 -9.08 6.70 -12.08
N ASP A 84 -8.19 6.82 -13.07
CA ASP A 84 -8.00 5.87 -14.16
C ASP A 84 -6.52 5.51 -14.31
N TYR A 85 -6.24 4.29 -14.75
CA TYR A 85 -4.90 3.82 -15.12
C TYR A 85 -4.89 3.26 -16.53
N ALA A 86 -3.70 3.20 -17.11
CA ALA A 86 -3.46 2.56 -18.39
C ALA A 86 -2.42 1.44 -18.25
N ALA A 87 -2.55 0.39 -19.07
CA ALA A 87 -1.63 -0.75 -19.04
C ALA A 87 -0.17 -0.34 -19.28
N GLU A 88 0.04 0.75 -20.02
CA GLU A 88 1.35 1.34 -20.30
C GLU A 88 2.06 1.88 -19.05
N TRP A 89 1.34 2.09 -17.97
CA TRP A 89 1.93 2.56 -16.71
C TRP A 89 2.75 1.48 -16.02
N ILE A 90 2.39 0.21 -16.20
CA ILE A 90 3.09 -0.93 -15.57
C ILE A 90 4.56 -0.97 -15.99
N PRO A 91 4.93 -1.00 -17.30
CA PRO A 91 6.33 -0.96 -17.70
C PRO A 91 7.01 0.39 -17.47
N ALA A 92 6.25 1.47 -17.28
CA ALA A 92 6.78 2.81 -17.00
C ALA A 92 7.02 3.08 -15.50
N LEU A 93 6.61 2.17 -14.63
CA LEU A 93 6.83 2.26 -13.19
C LEU A 93 8.32 2.40 -12.85
N ASP A 94 8.65 3.39 -12.04
CA ASP A 94 9.99 3.58 -11.50
C ASP A 94 9.93 3.73 -9.98
N VAL A 95 10.84 3.04 -9.28
CA VAL A 95 10.88 2.99 -7.81
C VAL A 95 12.28 3.39 -7.36
N GLY A 96 12.35 4.48 -6.62
CA GLY A 96 13.58 5.05 -6.10
C GLY A 96 14.20 4.22 -4.96
N THR A 97 15.36 4.66 -4.53
CA THR A 97 16.09 4.03 -3.41
C THR A 97 15.44 4.42 -2.08
N ALA A 98 15.28 3.44 -1.21
CA ALA A 98 14.76 3.65 0.13
C ALA A 98 15.77 4.42 1.01
N ARG A 99 15.23 5.35 1.78
CA ARG A 99 15.95 6.14 2.79
C ARG A 99 15.37 5.85 4.17
N ASP A 100 16.14 6.06 5.21
CA ASP A 100 15.65 5.96 6.59
C ASP A 100 14.68 7.12 6.90
N ASP A 101 13.59 6.80 7.60
CA ASP A 101 12.59 7.76 8.06
C ASP A 101 11.96 7.27 9.36
N ALA A 102 12.01 8.08 10.43
CA ALA A 102 11.28 7.94 11.71
C ALA A 102 10.92 6.50 12.15
N GLY A 103 11.88 5.57 12.06
CA GLY A 103 11.68 4.16 12.44
C GLY A 103 11.17 3.25 11.33
N GLY A 104 11.13 3.74 10.10
CA GLY A 104 10.78 3.00 8.89
C GLY A 104 11.67 3.34 7.71
N LYS A 105 11.10 3.22 6.53
CA LYS A 105 11.71 3.60 5.25
C LYS A 105 10.77 4.50 4.46
N VAL A 106 11.37 5.36 3.65
CA VAL A 106 10.65 6.20 2.69
C VAL A 106 11.32 6.10 1.34
N LEU A 107 10.53 6.06 0.27
CA LEU A 107 11.03 6.09 -1.09
C LEU A 107 10.06 6.81 -2.03
N ASP A 108 10.57 7.32 -3.12
CA ASP A 108 9.79 7.98 -4.14
C ASP A 108 9.42 6.97 -5.25
N VAL A 109 8.20 7.08 -5.77
CA VAL A 109 7.66 6.26 -6.85
C VAL A 109 7.21 7.17 -7.98
N TRP A 110 7.51 6.79 -9.23
CA TRP A 110 7.04 7.53 -10.40
C TRP A 110 6.15 6.62 -11.23
N LEU A 111 4.88 7.03 -11.37
CA LEU A 111 3.89 6.39 -12.23
C LEU A 111 3.86 7.09 -13.59
N GLY A 112 3.67 6.31 -14.65
CA GLY A 112 3.45 6.86 -15.97
C GLY A 112 2.07 7.46 -16.07
N ILE A 113 1.96 8.74 -16.43
CA ILE A 113 0.71 9.42 -16.69
C ILE A 113 0.70 9.95 -18.12
N GLN A 114 -0.47 10.49 -18.52
CA GLN A 114 -0.70 11.13 -19.81
C GLN A 114 0.30 12.27 -20.09
N ASP A 115 0.57 12.52 -21.36
CA ASP A 115 1.42 13.59 -21.87
C ASP A 115 2.90 13.52 -21.44
N GLY A 116 3.40 12.33 -21.19
CA GLY A 116 4.82 12.12 -20.87
C GLY A 116 5.25 12.63 -19.50
N LYS A 117 4.33 13.08 -18.66
CA LYS A 117 4.61 13.47 -17.28
C LYS A 117 4.34 12.30 -16.35
N LYS A 118 5.31 11.97 -15.51
CA LYS A 118 5.13 10.99 -14.43
C LYS A 118 4.63 11.68 -13.17
N LEU A 119 3.62 11.09 -12.54
CA LEU A 119 3.23 11.44 -11.18
C LEU A 119 4.30 10.93 -10.22
N LYS A 120 4.75 11.79 -9.34
CA LYS A 120 5.67 11.41 -8.27
C LYS A 120 4.90 11.24 -6.97
N LEU A 121 4.91 10.03 -6.46
CA LEU A 121 4.41 9.68 -5.14
C LEU A 121 5.57 9.47 -4.17
N ARG A 122 5.25 9.45 -2.89
CA ARG A 122 6.16 9.08 -1.82
C ARG A 122 5.50 8.06 -0.91
N ASP A 123 6.11 6.88 -0.85
CA ASP A 123 5.66 5.78 -0.04
C ASP A 123 6.47 5.70 1.25
N TYR A 124 5.76 5.58 2.36
CA TYR A 124 6.31 5.36 3.69
C TYR A 124 6.05 3.92 4.12
N LEU A 125 7.11 3.24 4.54
CA LEU A 125 7.06 1.84 4.93
C LEU A 125 7.48 1.65 6.38
N ARG A 126 6.82 0.71 7.03
CA ARG A 126 7.21 0.17 8.34
C ARG A 126 7.28 -1.34 8.29
N GLN A 127 7.92 -1.95 9.27
CA GLN A 127 7.91 -3.41 9.41
C GLN A 127 6.70 -3.86 10.21
N GLU A 128 5.97 -4.86 9.68
CA GLU A 128 4.96 -5.63 10.40
C GLU A 128 5.28 -7.12 10.20
N ASP A 129 5.42 -7.86 11.30
CA ASP A 129 5.75 -9.29 11.29
C ASP A 129 7.00 -9.64 10.46
N GLY A 130 8.02 -8.78 10.52
CA GLY A 130 9.29 -8.93 9.81
C GLY A 130 9.23 -8.59 8.30
N ASN A 131 8.11 -8.10 7.80
CA ASN A 131 7.93 -7.70 6.40
C ASN A 131 7.72 -6.20 6.27
N TRP A 132 8.27 -5.61 5.20
CA TRP A 132 7.98 -4.21 4.87
C TRP A 132 6.55 -4.06 4.38
N LYS A 133 5.86 -3.02 4.91
CA LYS A 133 4.47 -2.69 4.56
C LYS A 133 4.36 -1.20 4.28
N ILE A 134 3.67 -0.87 3.20
CA ILE A 134 3.30 0.51 2.88
C ILE A 134 2.22 0.94 3.89
N TYR A 135 2.48 1.99 4.65
CA TYR A 135 1.49 2.50 5.61
C TYR A 135 0.95 3.88 5.25
N ARG A 136 1.67 4.63 4.41
CA ARG A 136 1.28 5.99 4.01
C ARG A 136 1.78 6.27 2.61
N VAL A 137 0.95 6.95 1.79
CA VAL A 137 1.31 7.45 0.46
C VAL A 137 0.97 8.92 0.37
N VAL A 138 1.83 9.71 -0.27
CA VAL A 138 1.68 11.16 -0.46
C VAL A 138 1.92 11.52 -1.91
N ASP A 139 1.08 12.36 -2.50
CA ASP A 139 1.31 12.96 -3.82
C ASP A 139 2.29 14.13 -3.71
N VAL A 140 3.54 13.86 -4.09
CA VAL A 140 4.62 14.86 -4.06
C VAL A 140 4.49 15.83 -5.25
N SER A 141 3.97 15.38 -6.39
CA SER A 141 3.83 16.23 -7.58
C SER A 141 2.88 17.39 -7.34
N ASN A 142 1.80 17.17 -6.59
CA ASN A 142 0.79 18.19 -6.32
C ASN A 142 0.85 18.74 -4.88
N GLY A 143 1.75 18.19 -4.04
CA GLY A 143 1.87 18.59 -2.64
C GLY A 143 0.60 18.28 -1.83
N PHE A 144 -0.05 17.15 -2.14
CA PHE A 144 -1.33 16.77 -1.58
C PHE A 144 -1.25 15.42 -0.84
N GLU A 145 -2.03 15.27 0.22
CA GLU A 145 -2.17 14.04 0.97
C GLU A 145 -3.64 13.77 1.31
N GLN A 146 -4.12 12.58 0.95
CA GLN A 146 -5.36 12.01 1.45
C GLN A 146 -5.10 11.47 2.87
N ASN A 147 -5.27 12.33 3.89
CA ASN A 147 -4.86 12.00 5.26
C ASN A 147 -5.86 11.08 5.96
N ILE A 148 -5.76 9.79 5.70
CA ILE A 148 -6.60 8.75 6.31
C ILE A 148 -6.36 8.57 7.81
N PHE A 149 -5.37 9.24 8.39
CA PHE A 149 -5.03 9.19 9.83
C PHE A 149 -5.58 10.37 10.62
N ASP A 150 -6.33 11.27 9.98
CA ASP A 150 -7.02 12.37 10.65
C ASP A 150 -8.35 11.90 11.26
N ASP A 151 -8.32 11.56 12.55
CA ASP A 151 -9.50 11.10 13.27
C ASP A 151 -10.59 12.17 13.37
N ASN A 152 -10.24 13.46 13.32
CA ASN A 152 -11.21 14.55 13.32
C ASN A 152 -11.94 14.63 11.99
N ALA A 153 -11.22 14.50 10.87
CA ALA A 153 -11.82 14.45 9.54
C ALA A 153 -12.78 13.25 9.41
N ILE A 154 -12.37 12.07 9.87
CA ILE A 154 -13.20 10.86 9.87
C ILE A 154 -14.46 11.05 10.72
N SER A 155 -14.32 11.65 11.90
CA SER A 155 -15.48 11.92 12.79
C SER A 155 -16.43 12.93 12.18
N ALA A 156 -15.92 13.98 11.53
CA ALA A 156 -16.72 14.99 10.83
C ALA A 156 -17.48 14.38 9.65
N ALA A 157 -16.82 13.56 8.84
CA ALA A 157 -17.44 12.86 7.70
C ALA A 157 -18.60 11.95 8.17
N ARG A 158 -18.39 11.18 9.24
CA ARG A 158 -19.46 10.34 9.83
C ARG A 158 -20.64 11.16 10.36
N ALA A 159 -20.38 12.30 10.99
CA ALA A 159 -21.43 13.18 11.47
C ALA A 159 -22.23 13.76 10.31
N HIS A 160 -21.57 14.11 9.19
CA HIS A 160 -22.24 14.56 7.97
C HIS A 160 -23.11 13.45 7.37
N ALA A 161 -22.56 12.25 7.14
CA ALA A 161 -23.30 11.10 6.62
C ALA A 161 -24.56 10.79 7.44
N ALA A 162 -24.49 10.90 8.77
CA ALA A 162 -25.64 10.69 9.65
C ALA A 162 -26.78 11.71 9.43
N THR A 163 -26.49 12.91 8.90
CA THR A 163 -27.53 13.90 8.54
C THR A 163 -28.25 13.56 7.24
N LEU A 164 -27.54 12.92 6.30
CA LEU A 164 -28.10 12.50 5.00
C LEU A 164 -29.12 11.36 5.18
N SER A 165 -28.82 10.42 6.07
CA SER A 165 -29.67 9.25 6.34
C SER A 165 -31.01 9.58 7.01
N GLN A 166 -31.26 10.84 7.39
CA GLN A 166 -32.49 11.29 8.05
C GLN A 166 -33.53 11.90 7.08
N HIS A 167 -33.23 11.92 5.80
CA HIS A 167 -34.07 12.41 4.71
C HIS A 167 -34.39 11.30 3.73
#